data_3ae549088b07be974d12d5c91abcc08f
#
_entry.id   3ae549088b07be974d12d5c91abcc08f
#
_cell.length_a   1.000
_cell.length_b   1.000
_cell.length_c   1.000
_cell.angle_alpha   90.00
_cell.angle_beta   90.00
_cell.angle_gamma   90.00
#
_symmetry.space_group_name_H-M   'P 1'
#
loop_
_entity.id
_entity.type
_entity.pdbx_description
1 polymer ?
#
loop_
_entity_poly.entity_id
_entity_poly.type
_entity_poly.pdbx_seq_one_letter_code
_entity_poly.pdbx_strand_id
1 'polypeptide(L)'
;MTRTYYISALAGILTAFMLQGCYKVSPHGYKELAQITINATSDTINVNLGTELVYNGLDIVSSKETTFQWAYGQVKTGTVPEQHQFEKMEVISTSRTINYTFSKVGSFLLRLRVDNGESIEFKYFTLNVNSGYDEGVAILSNDGDGNGSLTFVKTLTAEESAKGEQHVFTNIFSVEGKTLKNGTSLYISDNTYSKITYSGFLIGTNDEDGTIYHMDCKTFELYMTAKMKDFGSYCEEFGGEYAEDKASFGCFFKSADGRLFRYDMNGGFISEITDAPFKITRIFDGTTKGTSTTAKSTRYPLFYDSSTIGIRKSASAGIRTNSEEGWEIVNAGAQRVSSNAYIHVLFRSKSDPTSYKTKVTSSSLSAWATKTEEINGESVKMDVEYPFTTASLKMDSHSKILGNRVSSDVYYTYDNAIYRWSLTSAPGNNPAIKLPAGEQIRDIATNFKGRKASDGEDRLYVATYNPSRSGDHKGSLYVYRYSDDTLVASYEGICDDPSSVIYKYRIN
;
A
#
# COMPACT_ATOMS: atom_id res chain seq x y z
N MET A 1 -52.38 54.42 -62.53
CA MET A 1 -52.52 54.18 -61.10
C MET A 1 -53.35 52.91 -60.74
N THR A 2 -53.97 52.23 -61.62
CA THR A 2 -54.86 51.08 -61.31
C THR A 2 -54.19 49.71 -61.22
N ARG A 3 -52.98 49.52 -61.77
CA ARG A 3 -52.31 48.20 -61.73
C ARG A 3 -51.63 47.85 -60.38
N THR A 4 -51.24 48.86 -59.63
CA THR A 4 -50.54 48.70 -58.34
C THR A 4 -51.47 48.23 -57.19
N TYR A 5 -52.75 48.65 -57.28
CA TYR A 5 -53.75 48.23 -56.27
C TYR A 5 -54.16 46.76 -56.38
N TYR A 6 -54.18 46.23 -57.61
CA TYR A 6 -54.49 44.80 -57.78
C TYR A 6 -53.40 43.86 -57.30
N ILE A 7 -52.11 44.30 -57.43
CA ILE A 7 -51.01 43.45 -56.92
C ILE A 7 -50.96 43.50 -55.39
N SER A 8 -51.25 44.67 -54.79
CA SER A 8 -51.31 44.75 -53.31
C SER A 8 -52.51 43.98 -52.71
N ALA A 9 -53.65 44.05 -53.42
CA ALA A 9 -54.84 43.28 -52.98
C ALA A 9 -54.60 41.76 -53.12
N LEU A 10 -53.95 41.28 -54.20
CA LEU A 10 -53.62 39.89 -54.43
C LEU A 10 -52.57 39.40 -53.41
N ALA A 11 -51.56 40.22 -53.08
CA ALA A 11 -50.57 39.91 -52.07
C ALA A 11 -51.20 39.81 -50.66
N GLY A 12 -52.15 40.70 -50.34
CA GLY A 12 -52.89 40.67 -49.07
C GLY A 12 -53.77 39.43 -48.92
N ILE A 13 -54.40 38.98 -50.00
CA ILE A 13 -55.23 37.77 -50.01
C ILE A 13 -54.35 36.52 -49.91
N LEU A 14 -53.19 36.47 -50.58
CA LEU A 14 -52.23 35.36 -50.45
C LEU A 14 -51.65 35.25 -49.02
N THR A 15 -51.38 36.40 -48.42
CA THR A 15 -50.86 36.41 -47.03
C THR A 15 -51.95 36.01 -46.04
N ALA A 16 -53.18 36.38 -46.26
CA ALA A 16 -54.34 35.93 -45.44
C ALA A 16 -54.58 34.43 -45.55
N PHE A 17 -54.38 33.84 -46.74
CA PHE A 17 -54.49 32.39 -46.91
C PHE A 17 -53.31 31.62 -46.31
N MET A 18 -52.12 32.22 -46.23
CA MET A 18 -50.97 31.61 -45.57
C MET A 18 -51.08 31.69 -44.02
N LEU A 19 -51.87 32.62 -43.49
CA LEU A 19 -52.11 32.74 -42.07
C LEU A 19 -53.28 31.85 -41.57
N GLN A 20 -54.08 31.29 -42.48
CA GLN A 20 -55.12 30.31 -42.13
C GLN A 20 -54.63 28.86 -42.17
N GLY A 21 -53.37 28.63 -42.40
CA GLY A 21 -52.71 27.39 -42.05
C GLY A 21 -52.58 27.22 -40.54
N CYS A 22 -53.57 27.63 -39.75
CA CYS A 22 -53.76 27.19 -38.42
C CYS A 22 -54.01 25.70 -38.52
N TYR A 23 -52.96 24.96 -38.32
CA TYR A 23 -52.99 23.58 -37.93
C TYR A 23 -54.10 23.45 -36.89
N LYS A 24 -55.24 22.90 -37.29
CA LYS A 24 -56.17 22.36 -36.34
C LYS A 24 -55.47 21.19 -35.69
N VAL A 25 -54.69 21.54 -34.65
CA VAL A 25 -54.36 20.51 -33.66
C VAL A 25 -55.71 20.08 -33.13
N SER A 26 -56.22 18.98 -33.67
CA SER A 26 -57.25 18.24 -32.96
C SER A 26 -56.78 18.20 -31.54
N PRO A 27 -57.57 18.49 -30.53
CA PRO A 27 -57.22 18.20 -29.17
C PRO A 27 -57.25 16.68 -29.07
N HIS A 28 -56.17 16.05 -29.59
CA HIS A 28 -55.85 14.69 -29.17
C HIS A 28 -55.60 14.90 -27.68
N GLY A 29 -56.56 14.42 -26.89
CA GLY A 29 -56.42 14.50 -25.46
C GLY A 29 -55.02 14.00 -25.11
N TYR A 30 -54.15 14.92 -24.71
CA TYR A 30 -52.85 14.56 -24.17
C TYR A 30 -53.14 13.64 -22.99
N LYS A 31 -52.95 12.36 -23.20
CA LYS A 31 -53.00 11.41 -22.12
C LYS A 31 -51.72 11.65 -21.34
N GLU A 32 -51.87 12.13 -20.12
CA GLU A 32 -50.74 12.19 -19.25
C GLU A 32 -50.11 10.82 -19.12
N LEU A 33 -48.83 10.71 -19.46
CA LEU A 33 -48.10 9.45 -19.32
C LEU A 33 -48.00 9.14 -17.83
N ALA A 34 -48.15 7.87 -17.50
CA ALA A 34 -47.96 7.40 -16.14
C ALA A 34 -46.53 7.68 -15.71
N GLN A 35 -46.37 8.59 -14.72
CA GLN A 35 -45.07 9.01 -14.24
C GLN A 35 -44.44 7.95 -13.33
N ILE A 36 -43.11 7.92 -13.31
CA ILE A 36 -42.31 7.12 -12.39
C ILE A 36 -41.52 8.06 -11.54
N THR A 37 -41.50 7.85 -10.23
CA THR A 37 -40.61 8.55 -9.30
C THR A 37 -39.71 7.54 -8.58
N ILE A 38 -38.40 7.76 -8.58
CA ILE A 38 -37.43 6.89 -7.93
C ILE A 38 -36.71 7.70 -6.84
N ASN A 39 -37.02 7.40 -5.60
CA ASN A 39 -36.33 7.94 -4.44
C ASN A 39 -35.32 6.92 -3.91
N ALA A 40 -34.14 7.38 -3.55
CA ALA A 40 -33.11 6.53 -2.96
C ALA A 40 -32.60 7.18 -1.67
N THR A 41 -32.27 6.37 -0.69
CA THR A 41 -31.73 6.84 0.61
C THR A 41 -30.30 7.39 0.47
N SER A 42 -29.57 6.97 -0.56
CA SER A 42 -28.22 7.44 -0.88
C SER A 42 -27.96 7.33 -2.37
N ASP A 43 -27.19 8.24 -2.92
CA ASP A 43 -26.66 8.17 -4.30
C ASP A 43 -25.29 7.47 -4.36
N THR A 44 -24.76 7.03 -3.22
CA THR A 44 -23.51 6.26 -3.13
C THR A 44 -23.76 4.93 -2.44
N ILE A 45 -23.28 3.87 -3.05
CA ILE A 45 -23.37 2.50 -2.56
C ILE A 45 -21.96 1.98 -2.38
N ASN A 46 -21.63 1.50 -1.18
CA ASN A 46 -20.36 0.86 -0.87
C ASN A 46 -20.58 -0.63 -0.62
N VAL A 47 -19.78 -1.47 -1.26
CA VAL A 47 -19.80 -2.93 -1.07
C VAL A 47 -18.37 -3.47 -1.08
N ASN A 48 -18.12 -4.52 -0.32
CA ASN A 48 -16.81 -5.18 -0.35
C ASN A 48 -16.75 -6.21 -1.49
N LEU A 49 -15.58 -6.35 -2.10
CA LEU A 49 -15.31 -7.36 -3.11
C LEU A 49 -15.71 -8.75 -2.60
N GLY A 50 -16.39 -9.52 -3.43
CA GLY A 50 -16.83 -10.87 -3.07
C GLY A 50 -18.01 -10.92 -2.09
N THR A 51 -18.52 -9.78 -1.61
CA THR A 51 -19.73 -9.71 -0.77
C THR A 51 -20.96 -9.44 -1.66
N GLU A 52 -22.05 -10.13 -1.38
CA GLU A 52 -23.30 -9.89 -2.08
C GLU A 52 -23.86 -8.51 -1.71
N LEU A 53 -24.07 -7.66 -2.70
CA LEU A 53 -24.82 -6.41 -2.55
C LEU A 53 -26.32 -6.70 -2.57
N VAL A 54 -26.98 -6.43 -1.45
CA VAL A 54 -28.46 -6.39 -1.36
C VAL A 54 -28.87 -4.94 -1.07
N TYR A 55 -29.47 -4.26 -2.06
CA TYR A 55 -29.86 -2.87 -1.90
C TYR A 55 -31.36 -2.70 -1.85
N ASN A 56 -31.89 -2.33 -0.67
CA ASN A 56 -33.30 -2.15 -0.36
C ASN A 56 -33.72 -0.68 -0.18
N GLY A 57 -32.80 0.27 -0.39
CA GLY A 57 -32.99 1.70 -0.11
C GLY A 57 -33.77 2.47 -1.19
N LEU A 58 -34.74 1.80 -1.86
CA LEU A 58 -35.51 2.38 -2.96
C LEU A 58 -36.99 2.54 -2.59
N ASP A 59 -37.51 3.73 -2.81
CA ASP A 59 -38.93 4.00 -2.87
C ASP A 59 -39.31 4.36 -4.32
N ILE A 60 -40.08 3.47 -4.99
CA ILE A 60 -40.45 3.61 -6.38
C ILE A 60 -41.96 3.72 -6.46
N VAL A 61 -42.43 4.87 -6.93
CA VAL A 61 -43.85 5.21 -7.10
C VAL A 61 -44.18 5.21 -8.58
N SER A 62 -45.18 4.42 -8.99
CA SER A 62 -45.75 4.41 -10.30
C SER A 62 -47.20 3.97 -10.21
N SER A 63 -48.06 4.53 -11.07
CA SER A 63 -49.49 4.14 -11.18
C SER A 63 -49.68 2.89 -12.01
N LYS A 64 -48.64 2.35 -12.61
CA LYS A 64 -48.66 1.12 -13.44
C LYS A 64 -47.61 0.13 -12.99
N GLU A 65 -47.79 -1.10 -13.40
CA GLU A 65 -46.80 -2.17 -13.22
C GLU A 65 -45.44 -1.76 -13.84
N THR A 66 -44.36 -2.06 -13.15
CA THR A 66 -43.01 -1.65 -13.54
C THR A 66 -42.10 -2.85 -13.76
N THR A 67 -41.22 -2.72 -14.74
CA THR A 67 -40.07 -3.61 -14.96
C THR A 67 -38.77 -2.91 -14.58
N PHE A 68 -37.75 -3.68 -14.23
CA PHE A 68 -36.48 -3.17 -13.69
C PHE A 68 -35.34 -3.70 -14.51
N GLN A 69 -34.23 -2.90 -14.54
CA GLN A 69 -32.96 -3.34 -15.08
C GLN A 69 -31.84 -2.62 -14.34
N TRP A 70 -30.98 -3.40 -13.68
CA TRP A 70 -29.75 -2.92 -13.12
C TRP A 70 -28.58 -3.18 -14.05
N ALA A 71 -27.75 -2.17 -14.28
CA ALA A 71 -26.54 -2.28 -15.07
C ALA A 71 -25.42 -1.47 -14.44
N TYR A 72 -24.18 -1.94 -14.57
CA TYR A 72 -23.02 -1.19 -14.08
C TYR A 72 -21.93 -1.09 -15.14
N GLY A 73 -21.04 -0.09 -14.99
CA GLY A 73 -19.93 0.13 -15.91
C GLY A 73 -18.90 1.08 -15.33
N GLN A 74 -17.73 1.15 -15.96
CA GLN A 74 -16.67 2.06 -15.52
C GLN A 74 -17.03 3.51 -15.79
N VAL A 75 -16.73 4.39 -14.84
CA VAL A 75 -16.80 5.85 -15.03
C VAL A 75 -15.66 6.29 -15.93
N LYS A 76 -15.95 6.86 -17.10
CA LYS A 76 -14.92 7.50 -17.92
C LYS A 76 -14.57 8.85 -17.31
N THR A 77 -13.31 9.01 -16.90
CA THR A 77 -12.79 10.31 -16.44
C THR A 77 -12.84 11.35 -17.56
N GLY A 78 -13.47 12.50 -17.30
CA GLY A 78 -13.50 13.65 -18.21
C GLY A 78 -14.75 13.78 -19.09
N THR A 79 -15.75 12.93 -18.97
CA THR A 79 -17.04 13.07 -19.64
C THR A 79 -18.13 13.45 -18.65
N VAL A 80 -18.99 14.40 -19.05
CA VAL A 80 -20.19 14.75 -18.30
C VAL A 80 -21.06 13.48 -18.15
N PRO A 81 -21.58 13.17 -16.94
CA PRO A 81 -22.20 11.86 -16.64
C PRO A 81 -23.37 11.48 -17.55
N GLU A 82 -23.99 12.40 -18.22
CA GLU A 82 -25.36 12.24 -18.69
C GLU A 82 -25.55 11.70 -20.10
N GLN A 83 -24.58 11.68 -21.00
CA GLN A 83 -24.91 11.41 -22.41
C GLN A 83 -24.11 10.31 -23.15
N HIS A 84 -22.96 9.86 -22.70
CA HIS A 84 -22.14 8.94 -23.53
C HIS A 84 -21.55 7.71 -22.81
N GLN A 85 -22.00 7.40 -21.60
CA GLN A 85 -21.42 6.28 -20.81
C GLN A 85 -22.14 4.96 -20.97
N PHE A 86 -23.23 4.90 -21.73
CA PHE A 86 -24.18 3.79 -21.67
C PHE A 86 -23.91 2.64 -22.65
N GLU A 87 -23.01 2.81 -23.60
CA GLU A 87 -22.78 1.81 -24.65
C GLU A 87 -22.07 0.52 -24.17
N LYS A 88 -21.57 0.49 -22.92
CA LYS A 88 -20.82 -0.65 -22.37
C LYS A 88 -21.20 -1.01 -20.94
N MET A 89 -22.41 -0.72 -20.50
CA MET A 89 -22.89 -1.17 -19.19
C MET A 89 -23.30 -2.63 -19.24
N GLU A 90 -22.80 -3.41 -18.32
CA GLU A 90 -23.18 -4.81 -18.11
C GLU A 90 -24.48 -4.88 -17.31
N VAL A 91 -25.49 -5.58 -17.84
CA VAL A 91 -26.75 -5.84 -17.13
C VAL A 91 -26.53 -6.97 -16.13
N ILE A 92 -26.82 -6.70 -14.86
CA ILE A 92 -26.53 -7.61 -13.75
C ILE A 92 -27.78 -8.11 -13.03
N SER A 93 -28.93 -7.42 -13.19
CA SER A 93 -30.21 -7.87 -12.60
C SER A 93 -31.38 -7.24 -13.30
N THR A 94 -32.53 -7.95 -13.32
CA THR A 94 -33.83 -7.44 -13.74
C THR A 94 -34.87 -7.43 -12.60
N SER A 95 -34.43 -7.71 -11.40
CA SER A 95 -35.25 -7.67 -10.19
C SER A 95 -35.36 -6.26 -9.62
N ARG A 96 -36.47 -5.99 -8.89
CA ARG A 96 -36.61 -4.71 -8.16
C ARG A 96 -35.47 -4.46 -7.18
N THR A 97 -35.09 -5.48 -6.44
CA THR A 97 -33.94 -5.48 -5.53
C THR A 97 -32.75 -6.08 -6.24
N ILE A 98 -31.61 -5.41 -6.21
CA ILE A 98 -30.37 -5.97 -6.71
C ILE A 98 -29.77 -6.93 -5.68
N ASN A 99 -29.42 -8.13 -6.15
CA ASN A 99 -28.59 -9.11 -5.45
C ASN A 99 -27.45 -9.48 -6.40
N TYR A 100 -26.24 -8.99 -6.12
CA TYR A 100 -25.11 -9.20 -7.00
C TYR A 100 -23.78 -9.16 -6.26
N THR A 101 -22.86 -10.06 -6.63
CA THR A 101 -21.49 -10.11 -6.09
C THR A 101 -20.53 -9.58 -7.13
N PHE A 102 -19.83 -8.50 -6.80
CA PHE A 102 -18.84 -7.86 -7.68
C PHE A 102 -17.51 -8.58 -7.60
N SER A 103 -16.88 -8.77 -8.75
CA SER A 103 -15.57 -9.42 -8.90
C SER A 103 -14.42 -8.46 -9.18
N LYS A 104 -14.69 -7.14 -9.27
CA LYS A 104 -13.67 -6.13 -9.57
C LYS A 104 -13.75 -4.97 -8.59
N VAL A 105 -12.62 -4.61 -8.03
CA VAL A 105 -12.45 -3.42 -7.18
C VAL A 105 -12.45 -2.15 -8.03
N GLY A 106 -13.07 -1.10 -7.50
CA GLY A 106 -13.05 0.21 -8.13
C GLY A 106 -14.30 1.02 -7.88
N SER A 107 -14.34 2.21 -8.47
CA SER A 107 -15.53 3.05 -8.51
C SER A 107 -16.21 2.91 -9.85
N PHE A 108 -17.48 2.58 -9.81
CA PHE A 108 -18.32 2.30 -10.97
C PHE A 108 -19.56 3.19 -10.97
N LEU A 109 -20.19 3.33 -12.12
CA LEU A 109 -21.54 3.85 -12.25
C LEU A 109 -22.50 2.68 -12.24
N LEU A 110 -23.43 2.66 -11.27
CA LEU A 110 -24.53 1.71 -11.23
C LEU A 110 -25.82 2.44 -11.67
N ARG A 111 -26.55 1.86 -12.59
CA ARG A 111 -27.79 2.43 -13.15
C ARG A 111 -28.95 1.49 -12.88
N LEU A 112 -30.02 2.05 -12.33
CA LEU A 112 -31.35 1.44 -12.33
C LEU A 112 -32.18 2.08 -13.45
N ARG A 113 -32.77 1.27 -14.34
CA ARG A 113 -33.81 1.64 -15.26
C ARG A 113 -35.11 1.06 -14.77
N VAL A 114 -36.13 1.92 -14.67
CA VAL A 114 -37.51 1.53 -14.36
C VAL A 114 -38.38 1.91 -15.52
N ASP A 115 -39.25 0.97 -15.98
CA ASP A 115 -40.09 1.13 -17.17
C ASP A 115 -41.49 0.64 -16.83
N ASN A 116 -42.52 1.48 -17.05
CA ASN A 116 -43.91 1.15 -16.81
C ASN A 116 -44.75 0.99 -18.12
N GLY A 117 -44.07 0.89 -19.26
CA GLY A 117 -44.63 0.77 -20.58
C GLY A 117 -45.13 2.08 -21.20
N GLU A 118 -45.23 3.18 -20.44
CA GLU A 118 -45.55 4.52 -20.93
C GLU A 118 -44.41 5.52 -20.73
N SER A 119 -43.62 5.35 -19.68
CA SER A 119 -42.43 6.13 -19.37
C SER A 119 -41.28 5.28 -18.86
N ILE A 120 -40.07 5.82 -19.00
CA ILE A 120 -38.84 5.20 -18.51
C ILE A 120 -38.13 6.22 -17.65
N GLU A 121 -37.70 5.80 -16.45
CA GLU A 121 -36.95 6.63 -15.54
C GLU A 121 -35.62 5.95 -15.16
N PHE A 122 -34.60 6.74 -14.95
CA PHE A 122 -33.26 6.26 -14.61
C PHE A 122 -32.82 6.85 -13.27
N LYS A 123 -32.20 6.00 -12.44
CA LYS A 123 -31.50 6.43 -11.24
C LYS A 123 -30.06 5.95 -11.31
N TYR A 124 -29.13 6.84 -11.03
CA TYR A 124 -27.70 6.59 -11.06
C TYR A 124 -27.11 6.64 -9.66
N PHE A 125 -26.18 5.74 -9.40
CA PHE A 125 -25.47 5.63 -8.15
C PHE A 125 -23.95 5.58 -8.42
N THR A 126 -23.18 6.19 -7.56
CA THR A 126 -21.76 5.88 -7.45
C THR A 126 -21.61 4.58 -6.68
N LEU A 127 -21.12 3.54 -7.34
CA LEU A 127 -20.84 2.24 -6.72
C LEU A 127 -19.36 2.14 -6.41
N ASN A 128 -19.00 2.03 -5.14
CA ASN A 128 -17.63 1.74 -4.71
C ASN A 128 -17.56 0.27 -4.29
N VAL A 129 -16.85 -0.53 -5.08
CA VAL A 129 -16.49 -1.89 -4.71
C VAL A 129 -15.12 -1.82 -4.03
N ASN A 130 -15.12 -1.95 -2.71
CA ASN A 130 -13.92 -1.84 -1.89
C ASN A 130 -13.21 -3.19 -1.83
N SER A 131 -11.90 -3.17 -1.84
CA SER A 131 -11.11 -4.35 -1.51
C SER A 131 -11.25 -4.63 -0.01
N GLY A 132 -11.45 -5.90 0.36
CA GLY A 132 -11.32 -6.33 1.75
C GLY A 132 -9.92 -6.08 2.33
N TYR A 133 -8.96 -5.73 1.44
CA TYR A 133 -7.54 -5.58 1.75
C TYR A 133 -7.03 -4.15 1.52
N ASP A 134 -7.86 -3.14 1.70
CA ASP A 134 -7.51 -1.74 1.40
C ASP A 134 -6.34 -1.23 2.25
N GLU A 135 -6.42 -1.41 3.55
CA GLU A 135 -5.42 -0.95 4.51
C GLU A 135 -5.30 -1.94 5.66
N GLY A 136 -4.08 -2.25 6.08
CA GLY A 136 -3.85 -3.19 7.18
C GLY A 136 -2.47 -3.81 7.17
N VAL A 137 -2.34 -4.93 7.86
CA VAL A 137 -1.08 -5.65 8.02
C VAL A 137 -1.13 -6.97 7.27
N ALA A 138 -0.16 -7.20 6.40
CA ALA A 138 0.06 -8.50 5.78
C ALA A 138 1.16 -9.26 6.52
N ILE A 139 0.93 -10.53 6.77
CA ILE A 139 1.87 -11.45 7.44
C ILE A 139 2.09 -12.63 6.51
N LEU A 140 3.33 -12.84 6.12
CA LEU A 140 3.78 -14.03 5.43
C LEU A 140 4.25 -15.04 6.48
N SER A 141 3.77 -16.25 6.43
CA SER A 141 4.13 -17.31 7.39
C SER A 141 4.32 -18.63 6.69
N ASN A 142 5.04 -19.54 7.34
CA ASN A 142 5.27 -20.89 6.86
C ASN A 142 4.92 -21.90 7.95
N ASP A 143 4.28 -23.03 7.58
CA ASP A 143 4.12 -24.18 8.47
C ASP A 143 5.40 -25.01 8.61
N GLY A 144 5.36 -26.08 9.40
CA GLY A 144 6.50 -26.97 9.60
C GLY A 144 6.96 -27.72 8.35
N ASP A 145 6.12 -27.82 7.32
CA ASP A 145 6.38 -28.48 6.03
C ASP A 145 6.78 -27.46 4.93
N GLY A 146 6.92 -26.19 5.31
CA GLY A 146 7.24 -25.09 4.39
C GLY A 146 6.08 -24.66 3.49
N ASN A 147 4.83 -25.04 3.83
CA ASN A 147 3.70 -24.44 3.13
C ASN A 147 3.52 -23.02 3.64
N GLY A 148 3.58 -22.08 2.69
CA GLY A 148 3.41 -20.67 2.98
C GLY A 148 1.94 -20.26 3.01
N SER A 149 1.62 -19.30 3.83
CA SER A 149 0.33 -18.61 3.85
C SER A 149 0.49 -17.11 3.98
N LEU A 150 -0.50 -16.37 3.47
CA LEU A 150 -0.58 -14.93 3.60
C LEU A 150 -1.82 -14.59 4.42
N THR A 151 -1.61 -13.98 5.59
CA THR A 151 -2.67 -13.50 6.47
C THR A 151 -2.75 -11.97 6.37
N PHE A 152 -3.95 -11.41 6.36
CA PHE A 152 -4.16 -9.98 6.34
C PHE A 152 -5.05 -9.55 7.50
N VAL A 153 -4.59 -8.59 8.29
CA VAL A 153 -5.36 -7.95 9.37
C VAL A 153 -5.73 -6.54 8.92
N LYS A 154 -6.99 -6.37 8.54
CA LYS A 154 -7.52 -5.10 8.03
C LYS A 154 -7.60 -4.05 9.13
N THR A 155 -7.21 -2.83 8.82
CA THR A 155 -7.49 -1.66 9.65
C THR A 155 -8.92 -1.21 9.36
N LEU A 156 -9.83 -1.43 10.31
CA LEU A 156 -11.24 -1.04 10.16
C LEU A 156 -11.42 0.47 10.30
N THR A 157 -12.28 1.03 9.48
CA THR A 157 -12.84 2.37 9.73
C THR A 157 -13.79 2.32 10.95
N ALA A 158 -14.13 3.48 11.50
CA ALA A 158 -15.08 3.54 12.60
C ALA A 158 -16.45 2.94 12.24
N GLU A 159 -16.89 3.11 11.00
CA GLU A 159 -18.15 2.56 10.49
C GLU A 159 -18.09 1.03 10.36
N GLU A 160 -17.02 0.47 9.79
CA GLU A 160 -16.81 -0.97 9.67
C GLU A 160 -16.70 -1.63 11.05
N SER A 161 -15.99 -0.99 11.98
CA SER A 161 -15.87 -1.46 13.37
C SER A 161 -17.24 -1.48 14.08
N ALA A 162 -18.05 -0.45 13.89
CA ALA A 162 -19.39 -0.37 14.47
C ALA A 162 -20.35 -1.44 13.90
N LYS A 163 -20.14 -1.86 12.66
CA LYS A 163 -20.89 -2.96 12.02
C LYS A 163 -20.37 -4.35 12.39
N GLY A 164 -19.25 -4.46 13.10
CA GLY A 164 -18.61 -5.73 13.44
C GLY A 164 -18.09 -6.48 12.22
N GLU A 165 -17.58 -5.77 11.21
CA GLU A 165 -17.06 -6.39 10.00
C GLU A 165 -15.84 -7.28 10.30
N GLN A 166 -15.68 -8.35 9.53
CA GLN A 166 -14.51 -9.22 9.62
C GLN A 166 -13.24 -8.44 9.28
N HIS A 167 -12.21 -8.60 10.09
CA HIS A 167 -10.95 -7.88 9.92
C HIS A 167 -9.71 -8.78 9.86
N VAL A 168 -9.82 -10.08 10.16
CA VAL A 168 -8.74 -11.04 10.01
C VAL A 168 -9.07 -11.99 8.87
N PHE A 169 -8.23 -12.02 7.86
CA PHE A 169 -8.36 -12.88 6.68
C PHE A 169 -7.12 -13.77 6.61
N THR A 170 -7.32 -15.07 6.76
CA THR A 170 -6.26 -16.07 6.70
C THR A 170 -6.17 -16.69 5.32
N ASN A 171 -4.95 -17.09 4.92
CA ASN A 171 -4.67 -17.80 3.67
C ASN A 171 -5.24 -17.10 2.42
N ILE A 172 -5.00 -15.77 2.32
CA ILE A 172 -5.51 -14.96 1.20
C ILE A 172 -4.71 -15.13 -0.10
N PHE A 173 -3.61 -15.89 -0.09
CA PHE A 173 -2.90 -16.24 -1.32
C PHE A 173 -3.73 -17.25 -2.09
N SER A 174 -4.37 -16.80 -3.16
CA SER A 174 -5.21 -17.62 -4.02
C SER A 174 -4.75 -17.50 -5.47
N VAL A 175 -3.84 -18.39 -5.87
CA VAL A 175 -3.35 -18.47 -7.24
C VAL A 175 -3.65 -19.88 -7.74
N GLU A 176 -4.44 -19.98 -8.81
CA GLU A 176 -4.88 -21.27 -9.36
C GLU A 176 -3.69 -22.17 -9.68
N GLY A 177 -3.73 -23.39 -9.17
CA GLY A 177 -2.70 -24.41 -9.38
C GLY A 177 -1.36 -24.11 -8.71
N LYS A 178 -1.27 -23.14 -7.79
CA LYS A 178 -0.04 -22.81 -7.06
C LYS A 178 -0.26 -22.84 -5.55
N THR A 179 0.71 -23.39 -4.86
CA THR A 179 0.83 -23.30 -3.40
C THR A 179 2.03 -22.42 -3.08
N LEU A 180 1.86 -21.45 -2.20
CA LEU A 180 2.97 -20.66 -1.68
C LEU A 180 3.89 -21.61 -0.88
N LYS A 181 5.19 -21.55 -1.13
CA LYS A 181 6.20 -22.40 -0.49
C LYS A 181 7.35 -21.57 0.04
N ASN A 182 7.75 -21.83 1.31
CA ASN A 182 8.92 -21.23 1.93
C ASN A 182 8.99 -19.72 1.70
N GLY A 183 7.93 -19.01 2.06
CA GLY A 183 7.87 -17.55 1.95
C GLY A 183 8.97 -16.88 2.77
N THR A 184 9.72 -15.97 2.18
CA THR A 184 10.90 -15.34 2.81
C THR A 184 10.67 -13.89 3.19
N SER A 185 10.11 -13.09 2.30
CA SER A 185 10.01 -11.64 2.49
C SER A 185 8.83 -11.04 1.77
N LEU A 186 8.27 -9.97 2.33
CA LEU A 186 7.22 -9.14 1.77
C LEU A 186 7.75 -7.76 1.40
N TYR A 187 7.21 -7.19 0.34
CA TYR A 187 7.47 -5.81 -0.03
C TYR A 187 6.26 -5.14 -0.67
N ILE A 188 6.06 -3.87 -0.37
CA ILE A 188 5.07 -3.04 -1.05
C ILE A 188 5.79 -1.89 -1.73
N SER A 189 5.67 -1.82 -3.03
CA SER A 189 6.03 -0.64 -3.80
C SER A 189 4.79 0.19 -4.06
N ASP A 190 4.82 1.46 -3.66
CA ASP A 190 3.75 2.43 -3.87
C ASP A 190 4.31 3.72 -4.50
N ASN A 191 5.22 3.58 -5.41
CA ASN A 191 5.91 4.70 -6.02
C ASN A 191 5.01 5.49 -6.98
N THR A 192 5.09 6.80 -6.92
CA THR A 192 4.36 7.69 -7.83
C THR A 192 5.35 8.45 -8.71
N TYR A 193 5.31 8.20 -10.02
CA TYR A 193 6.08 8.95 -11.00
C TYR A 193 5.14 9.79 -11.87
N SER A 194 5.37 11.11 -11.93
CA SER A 194 4.62 12.02 -12.81
C SER A 194 3.08 11.86 -12.76
N LYS A 195 2.50 11.76 -11.54
CA LYS A 195 1.07 11.54 -11.26
C LYS A 195 0.55 10.11 -11.54
N ILE A 196 1.38 9.19 -11.99
CA ILE A 196 1.03 7.79 -12.14
C ILE A 196 1.55 7.06 -10.89
N THR A 197 0.66 6.40 -10.18
CA THR A 197 1.03 5.57 -9.03
C THR A 197 1.24 4.15 -9.53
N TYR A 198 2.42 3.61 -9.27
CA TYR A 198 2.76 2.22 -9.49
C TYR A 198 2.72 1.53 -8.14
N SER A 199 1.89 0.54 -8.01
CA SER A 199 1.76 -0.21 -6.78
C SER A 199 1.82 -1.71 -7.07
N GLY A 200 2.64 -2.42 -6.33
CA GLY A 200 2.77 -3.85 -6.39
C GLY A 200 3.04 -4.42 -5.00
N PHE A 201 2.44 -5.55 -4.73
CA PHE A 201 2.71 -6.34 -3.54
C PHE A 201 3.57 -7.54 -3.93
N LEU A 202 4.76 -7.64 -3.36
CA LEU A 202 5.73 -8.66 -3.71
C LEU A 202 5.89 -9.68 -2.60
N ILE A 203 5.98 -10.94 -2.97
CA ILE A 203 6.28 -12.07 -2.07
C ILE A 203 7.50 -12.78 -2.63
N GLY A 204 8.58 -12.79 -1.87
CA GLY A 204 9.76 -13.62 -2.14
C GLY A 204 9.58 -15.01 -1.54
N THR A 205 10.08 -16.03 -2.23
CA THR A 205 10.03 -17.41 -1.75
C THR A 205 11.36 -18.13 -1.96
N ASN A 206 11.59 -19.15 -1.15
CA ASN A 206 12.64 -20.15 -1.35
C ASN A 206 12.01 -21.48 -1.78
N ASP A 207 11.13 -21.40 -2.79
CA ASP A 207 10.61 -22.59 -3.47
C ASP A 207 11.65 -23.12 -4.49
N GLU A 208 11.33 -24.19 -5.20
CA GLU A 208 12.22 -24.84 -6.18
C GLU A 208 12.78 -23.88 -7.26
N ASP A 209 12.02 -22.85 -7.60
CA ASP A 209 12.38 -21.84 -8.60
C ASP A 209 12.89 -20.53 -8.01
N GLY A 210 12.83 -20.32 -6.68
CA GLY A 210 13.10 -19.04 -6.02
C GLY A 210 12.14 -17.96 -6.51
N THR A 211 10.83 -18.26 -6.50
CA THR A 211 9.80 -17.43 -7.14
C THR A 211 9.59 -16.11 -6.41
N ILE A 212 9.51 -15.03 -7.17
CA ILE A 212 8.96 -13.76 -6.71
C ILE A 212 7.56 -13.63 -7.32
N TYR A 213 6.54 -13.57 -6.46
CA TYR A 213 5.16 -13.30 -6.85
C TYR A 213 4.90 -11.81 -6.79
N HIS A 214 4.42 -11.23 -7.88
CA HIS A 214 3.97 -9.86 -7.97
C HIS A 214 2.45 -9.85 -8.02
N MET A 215 1.84 -9.38 -6.94
CA MET A 215 0.41 -9.35 -6.72
C MET A 215 -0.12 -7.92 -6.90
N ASP A 216 -1.36 -7.81 -7.31
CA ASP A 216 -2.09 -6.53 -7.24
C ASP A 216 -2.26 -6.10 -5.78
N CYS A 217 -1.93 -4.85 -5.48
CA CYS A 217 -2.01 -4.34 -4.10
C CYS A 217 -3.44 -4.21 -3.56
N LYS A 218 -4.47 -4.20 -4.41
CA LYS A 218 -5.86 -4.02 -3.96
C LYS A 218 -6.57 -5.34 -3.77
N THR A 219 -6.31 -6.30 -4.65
CA THR A 219 -7.05 -7.58 -4.70
C THR A 219 -6.23 -8.75 -4.22
N PHE A 220 -4.91 -8.63 -4.14
CA PHE A 220 -3.96 -9.74 -3.99
C PHE A 220 -4.07 -10.80 -5.10
N GLU A 221 -4.62 -10.44 -6.25
CA GLU A 221 -4.56 -11.28 -7.44
C GLU A 221 -3.15 -11.31 -8.01
N LEU A 222 -2.74 -12.44 -8.56
CA LEU A 222 -1.44 -12.57 -9.20
C LEU A 222 -1.39 -11.74 -10.48
N TYR A 223 -0.44 -10.81 -10.53
CA TYR A 223 -0.16 -10.03 -11.73
C TYR A 223 0.90 -10.71 -12.61
N MET A 224 2.05 -11.08 -12.01
CA MET A 224 3.12 -11.80 -12.69
C MET A 224 4.03 -12.54 -11.72
N THR A 225 4.92 -13.38 -12.25
CA THR A 225 5.97 -14.05 -11.46
C THR A 225 7.31 -13.88 -12.13
N ALA A 226 8.37 -13.85 -11.31
CA ALA A 226 9.75 -13.94 -11.77
C ALA A 226 10.47 -15.05 -10.98
N LYS A 227 11.53 -15.62 -11.58
CA LYS A 227 12.23 -16.76 -10.99
C LYS A 227 13.71 -16.45 -10.80
N MET A 228 14.25 -16.82 -9.66
CA MET A 228 15.66 -16.67 -9.30
C MET A 228 16.50 -17.92 -9.62
N LYS A 229 15.89 -18.99 -10.10
CA LYS A 229 16.54 -20.28 -10.40
C LYS A 229 17.77 -20.14 -11.30
N ASP A 230 17.69 -19.33 -12.34
CA ASP A 230 18.79 -19.13 -13.28
C ASP A 230 19.99 -18.42 -12.64
N PHE A 231 19.80 -17.75 -11.50
CA PHE A 231 20.86 -17.16 -10.71
C PHE A 231 21.38 -18.08 -9.60
N GLY A 232 20.78 -19.27 -9.42
CA GLY A 232 21.15 -20.25 -8.39
C GLY A 232 20.90 -19.77 -6.95
N SER A 233 19.90 -18.90 -6.72
CA SER A 233 19.59 -18.33 -5.42
C SER A 233 18.10 -17.99 -5.34
N TYR A 234 17.68 -17.30 -4.25
CA TYR A 234 16.32 -16.80 -4.05
C TYR A 234 16.35 -15.42 -3.40
N CYS A 235 15.20 -14.70 -3.43
CA CYS A 235 15.03 -13.44 -2.72
C CYS A 235 14.94 -13.70 -1.22
N GLU A 236 15.92 -13.25 -0.45
CA GLU A 236 15.90 -13.38 0.99
C GLU A 236 15.28 -12.16 1.68
N GLU A 237 15.63 -10.96 1.25
CA GLU A 237 15.15 -9.72 1.87
C GLU A 237 15.01 -8.61 0.83
N PHE A 238 13.83 -8.00 0.74
CA PHE A 238 13.62 -6.79 -0.05
C PHE A 238 14.05 -5.53 0.70
N GLY A 239 14.53 -4.53 -0.04
CA GLY A 239 14.84 -3.22 0.51
C GLY A 239 15.10 -2.16 -0.54
N GLY A 240 14.33 -1.08 -0.47
CA GLY A 240 14.47 0.07 -1.35
C GLY A 240 13.75 -0.05 -2.69
N GLU A 241 13.47 1.11 -3.26
CA GLU A 241 12.77 1.28 -4.53
C GLU A 241 13.55 2.15 -5.48
N TYR A 242 13.23 2.04 -6.76
CA TYR A 242 13.63 3.00 -7.76
C TYR A 242 12.46 3.36 -8.67
N ALA A 243 12.48 4.59 -9.18
CA ALA A 243 11.60 5.03 -10.26
C ALA A 243 12.36 6.07 -11.07
N GLU A 244 12.84 5.70 -12.23
CA GLU A 244 13.61 6.58 -13.12
C GLU A 244 12.69 7.29 -14.10
N ASP A 245 11.76 6.55 -14.69
CA ASP A 245 10.75 7.05 -15.61
C ASP A 245 9.45 6.22 -15.53
N LYS A 246 8.55 6.40 -16.48
CA LYS A 246 7.28 5.64 -16.55
C LYS A 246 7.46 4.17 -16.89
N ALA A 247 8.58 3.79 -17.43
CA ALA A 247 8.86 2.44 -17.90
C ALA A 247 9.86 1.71 -17.01
N SER A 248 10.55 2.40 -16.10
CA SER A 248 11.60 1.85 -15.26
C SER A 248 11.35 2.16 -13.79
N PHE A 249 10.69 1.26 -13.10
CA PHE A 249 10.42 1.33 -11.67
C PHE A 249 10.40 -0.09 -11.08
N GLY A 250 10.74 -0.18 -9.80
CA GLY A 250 10.77 -1.47 -9.13
C GLY A 250 11.39 -1.39 -7.74
N CYS A 251 11.84 -2.53 -7.26
CA CYS A 251 12.51 -2.64 -5.97
C CYS A 251 13.85 -3.34 -6.09
N PHE A 252 14.66 -3.18 -5.04
CA PHE A 252 15.89 -3.93 -4.86
C PHE A 252 15.69 -5.03 -3.82
N PHE A 253 16.50 -6.05 -3.90
CA PHE A 253 16.51 -7.11 -2.92
C PHE A 253 17.89 -7.77 -2.82
N LYS A 254 18.13 -8.38 -1.69
CA LYS A 254 19.29 -9.22 -1.40
C LYS A 254 18.90 -10.68 -1.65
N SER A 255 19.77 -11.41 -2.32
CA SER A 255 19.66 -12.86 -2.41
C SER A 255 20.27 -13.55 -1.21
N ALA A 256 19.94 -14.83 -1.01
CA ALA A 256 20.46 -15.63 0.10
C ALA A 256 22.00 -15.74 0.13
N ASP A 257 22.65 -15.67 -1.00
CA ASP A 257 24.12 -15.67 -1.12
C ASP A 257 24.75 -14.27 -1.03
N GLY A 258 23.96 -13.24 -0.73
CA GLY A 258 24.42 -11.89 -0.45
C GLY A 258 24.66 -11.02 -1.68
N ARG A 259 24.14 -11.38 -2.84
CA ARG A 259 24.18 -10.54 -4.06
C ARG A 259 23.03 -9.54 -4.07
N LEU A 260 23.23 -8.40 -4.72
CA LEU A 260 22.22 -7.37 -4.92
C LEU A 260 21.53 -7.58 -6.27
N PHE A 261 20.20 -7.54 -6.21
CA PHE A 261 19.36 -7.63 -7.40
C PHE A 261 18.34 -6.48 -7.44
N ARG A 262 17.81 -6.24 -8.61
CA ARG A 262 16.61 -5.45 -8.80
C ARG A 262 15.53 -6.28 -9.47
N TYR A 263 14.29 -6.00 -9.07
CA TYR A 263 13.08 -6.49 -9.73
C TYR A 263 12.41 -5.33 -10.45
N ASP A 264 12.25 -5.45 -11.77
CA ASP A 264 11.48 -4.48 -12.56
C ASP A 264 9.99 -4.83 -12.50
N MET A 265 9.20 -3.93 -11.94
CA MET A 265 7.78 -4.19 -11.71
C MET A 265 6.92 -4.04 -12.96
N ASN A 266 7.42 -3.39 -14.00
CA ASN A 266 6.70 -3.23 -15.25
C ASN A 266 6.87 -4.44 -16.17
N GLY A 267 8.12 -4.91 -16.27
CA GLY A 267 8.49 -6.03 -17.14
C GLY A 267 8.49 -7.39 -16.45
N GLY A 268 8.45 -7.45 -15.14
CA GLY A 268 8.50 -8.71 -14.37
C GLY A 268 9.85 -9.44 -14.45
N PHE A 269 10.95 -8.73 -14.71
CA PHE A 269 12.25 -9.35 -14.84
C PHE A 269 13.22 -8.98 -13.72
N ILE A 270 14.15 -9.87 -13.46
CA ILE A 270 15.19 -9.74 -12.44
C ILE A 270 16.52 -9.42 -13.12
N SER A 271 17.29 -8.52 -12.52
CA SER A 271 18.65 -8.21 -12.98
C SER A 271 19.61 -8.15 -11.80
N GLU A 272 20.75 -8.80 -11.92
CA GLU A 272 21.82 -8.70 -10.94
C GLU A 272 22.51 -7.34 -11.04
N ILE A 273 22.86 -6.78 -9.90
CA ILE A 273 23.63 -5.55 -9.75
C ILE A 273 25.08 -5.94 -9.48
N THR A 274 25.86 -6.03 -10.55
CA THR A 274 27.20 -6.58 -10.51
C THR A 274 28.27 -5.63 -9.97
N ASP A 275 27.96 -4.35 -9.78
CA ASP A 275 28.85 -3.34 -9.20
C ASP A 275 28.74 -3.25 -7.65
N ALA A 276 28.02 -4.18 -7.00
CA ALA A 276 28.04 -4.29 -5.54
C ALA A 276 29.43 -4.75 -5.06
N PRO A 277 30.14 -3.93 -4.25
CA PRO A 277 31.55 -4.15 -3.95
C PRO A 277 31.78 -5.22 -2.87
N PHE A 278 30.73 -5.75 -2.25
CA PHE A 278 30.79 -6.70 -1.15
C PHE A 278 29.56 -7.60 -1.10
N LYS A 279 29.64 -8.71 -0.37
CA LYS A 279 28.48 -9.55 -0.06
C LYS A 279 27.63 -8.89 1.02
N ILE A 280 26.35 -8.73 0.72
CA ILE A 280 25.39 -8.02 1.57
C ILE A 280 24.91 -8.92 2.70
N THR A 281 25.04 -8.46 3.94
CA THR A 281 24.45 -9.11 5.12
C THR A 281 22.99 -8.72 5.29
N ARG A 282 22.67 -7.42 5.16
CA ARG A 282 21.30 -6.89 5.29
C ARG A 282 21.04 -5.82 4.25
N ILE A 283 19.77 -5.72 3.84
CA ILE A 283 19.24 -4.66 3.01
C ILE A 283 17.97 -4.10 3.67
N PHE A 284 17.76 -2.79 3.57
CA PHE A 284 16.57 -2.13 4.11
C PHE A 284 16.25 -0.83 3.38
N ASP A 285 15.05 -0.32 3.59
CA ASP A 285 14.62 0.96 3.03
C ASP A 285 15.39 2.14 3.65
N GLY A 286 16.15 2.86 2.85
CA GLY A 286 16.65 4.17 3.22
C GLY A 286 15.55 5.22 3.02
N THR A 287 15.18 5.92 4.08
CA THR A 287 14.21 7.01 3.97
C THR A 287 14.82 8.22 3.30
N THR A 288 14.17 8.72 2.25
CA THR A 288 14.55 9.98 1.62
C THR A 288 13.60 11.11 1.95
N LYS A 289 14.10 12.31 1.67
CA LYS A 289 13.45 13.58 1.88
C LYS A 289 12.11 13.64 1.16
N GLY A 290 11.01 13.72 1.90
CA GLY A 290 9.68 14.04 1.36
C GLY A 290 9.00 15.04 2.28
N THR A 291 8.81 16.27 1.84
CA THR A 291 8.24 17.36 2.64
C THR A 291 6.78 17.66 2.33
N SER A 292 6.17 16.93 1.40
CA SER A 292 4.82 17.20 0.93
C SER A 292 4.01 15.91 0.91
N THR A 293 2.71 16.01 1.15
CA THR A 293 1.72 14.96 0.92
C THR A 293 1.68 14.47 -0.54
N THR A 294 2.34 15.21 -1.43
CA THR A 294 2.49 14.92 -2.86
C THR A 294 3.93 14.62 -3.26
N ALA A 295 4.91 14.75 -2.37
CA ALA A 295 6.31 14.49 -2.69
C ALA A 295 6.62 13.00 -2.53
N LYS A 296 7.17 12.45 -3.58
CA LYS A 296 7.68 11.10 -3.69
C LYS A 296 8.66 10.81 -2.56
N SER A 297 8.33 9.88 -1.69
CA SER A 297 9.32 9.28 -0.81
C SER A 297 10.00 8.17 -1.60
N THR A 298 11.09 8.48 -2.29
CA THR A 298 11.90 7.43 -2.91
C THR A 298 12.64 6.71 -1.78
N ARG A 299 12.39 5.44 -1.61
CA ARG A 299 13.05 4.58 -0.63
C ARG A 299 14.25 3.95 -1.29
N TYR A 300 15.42 4.56 -1.16
CA TYR A 300 16.64 3.97 -1.72
C TYR A 300 17.07 2.74 -0.91
N PRO A 301 17.60 1.69 -1.55
CA PRO A 301 18.18 0.57 -0.83
C PRO A 301 19.42 1.02 -0.08
N LEU A 302 19.45 0.71 1.20
CA LEU A 302 20.62 0.71 2.04
C LEU A 302 21.00 -0.72 2.34
N PHE A 303 22.26 -1.05 2.19
CA PHE A 303 22.76 -2.40 2.41
C PHE A 303 24.15 -2.36 3.00
N TYR A 304 24.52 -3.35 3.81
CA TYR A 304 25.81 -3.41 4.45
C TYR A 304 26.32 -4.84 4.61
N ASP A 305 27.65 -4.94 4.80
CA ASP A 305 28.32 -6.08 5.38
C ASP A 305 28.92 -5.71 6.75
N SER A 306 29.81 -6.54 7.28
CA SER A 306 30.47 -6.26 8.55
C SER A 306 31.42 -5.05 8.52
N SER A 307 31.74 -4.47 7.37
CA SER A 307 32.75 -3.42 7.24
C SER A 307 32.29 -2.17 6.51
N THR A 308 31.33 -2.32 5.62
CA THR A 308 30.96 -1.30 4.63
C THR A 308 29.46 -1.16 4.52
N ILE A 309 28.97 0.07 4.51
CA ILE A 309 27.58 0.37 4.17
C ILE A 309 27.51 0.99 2.77
N GLY A 310 26.54 0.58 2.01
CA GLY A 310 26.28 1.04 0.64
C GLY A 310 24.88 1.58 0.43
N ILE A 311 24.74 2.46 -0.55
CA ILE A 311 23.47 2.97 -1.06
C ILE A 311 23.48 3.03 -2.57
N ARG A 312 22.34 2.72 -3.19
CA ARG A 312 22.11 2.94 -4.62
C ARG A 312 20.90 3.83 -4.83
N LYS A 313 21.07 4.96 -5.51
CA LYS A 313 20.02 5.98 -5.64
C LYS A 313 19.10 5.82 -6.85
N SER A 314 19.53 5.07 -7.84
CA SER A 314 18.74 4.78 -9.05
C SER A 314 19.25 3.50 -9.70
N ALA A 315 18.51 2.99 -10.69
CA ALA A 315 18.95 1.80 -11.44
C ALA A 315 20.24 2.06 -12.23
N SER A 316 20.47 3.30 -12.68
CA SER A 316 21.65 3.71 -13.46
C SER A 316 22.78 4.31 -12.61
N ALA A 317 22.51 4.72 -11.36
CA ALA A 317 23.55 5.29 -10.50
C ALA A 317 24.47 4.21 -9.94
N GLY A 318 25.75 4.48 -9.89
CA GLY A 318 26.72 3.64 -9.18
C GLY A 318 26.43 3.58 -7.68
N ILE A 319 26.94 2.54 -7.05
CA ILE A 319 26.87 2.35 -5.59
C ILE A 319 27.83 3.33 -4.92
N ARG A 320 27.35 4.02 -3.89
CA ARG A 320 28.18 4.80 -2.98
C ARG A 320 28.36 4.02 -1.69
N THR A 321 29.55 4.01 -1.19
CA THR A 321 29.92 3.26 0.03
C THR A 321 30.54 4.16 1.05
N ASN A 322 30.47 3.72 2.31
CA ASN A 322 31.19 4.31 3.42
C ASN A 322 31.65 3.21 4.40
N SER A 323 32.78 3.39 5.03
CA SER A 323 33.37 2.46 5.97
C SER A 323 34.09 3.21 7.09
N GLU A 324 34.51 2.48 8.12
CA GLU A 324 35.28 3.03 9.27
C GLU A 324 36.42 2.10 9.62
N GLU A 325 37.65 2.59 9.46
CA GLU A 325 38.84 1.79 9.71
C GLU A 325 38.94 1.38 11.18
N GLY A 326 39.27 0.13 11.44
CA GLY A 326 39.39 -0.42 12.81
C GLY A 326 38.05 -0.76 13.48
N TRP A 327 36.93 -0.59 12.76
CA TRP A 327 35.58 -0.84 13.27
C TRP A 327 34.84 -1.84 12.40
N GLU A 328 33.87 -2.55 12.98
CA GLU A 328 32.95 -3.41 12.28
C GLU A 328 31.50 -2.92 12.46
N ILE A 329 30.68 -3.07 11.45
CA ILE A 329 29.26 -2.71 11.51
C ILE A 329 28.51 -3.81 12.26
N VAL A 330 27.84 -3.43 13.34
CA VAL A 330 26.92 -4.30 14.08
C VAL A 330 25.53 -4.25 13.45
N ASN A 331 25.05 -3.02 13.20
CA ASN A 331 23.74 -2.81 12.59
C ASN A 331 23.68 -1.38 12.00
N ALA A 332 22.70 -1.15 11.14
CA ALA A 332 22.43 0.16 10.58
C ALA A 332 20.93 0.37 10.40
N GLY A 333 20.49 1.62 10.47
CA GLY A 333 19.11 1.99 10.29
C GLY A 333 18.98 3.38 9.71
N ALA A 334 17.85 3.63 9.04
CA ALA A 334 17.49 4.93 8.54
C ALA A 334 16.43 5.57 9.46
N GLN A 335 16.64 6.84 9.78
CA GLN A 335 15.73 7.63 10.58
C GLN A 335 15.37 8.90 9.84
N ARG A 336 14.13 9.31 9.97
CA ARG A 336 13.66 10.60 9.48
C ARG A 336 13.36 11.52 10.66
N VAL A 337 14.03 12.66 10.69
CA VAL A 337 13.76 13.73 11.65
C VAL A 337 13.26 14.93 10.88
N SER A 338 11.99 15.30 11.05
CA SER A 338 11.37 16.38 10.29
C SER A 338 11.46 16.13 8.76
N SER A 339 12.12 17.02 8.02
CA SER A 339 12.34 16.91 6.57
C SER A 339 13.65 16.20 6.19
N ASN A 340 14.46 15.81 7.15
CA ASN A 340 15.78 15.24 6.91
C ASN A 340 15.78 13.73 7.19
N ALA A 341 16.41 12.97 6.31
CA ALA A 341 16.68 11.56 6.51
C ALA A 341 18.17 11.37 6.85
N TYR A 342 18.42 10.62 7.91
CA TYR A 342 19.73 10.27 8.39
C TYR A 342 19.90 8.77 8.41
N ILE A 343 21.11 8.33 8.14
CA ILE A 343 21.52 6.94 8.30
C ILE A 343 22.41 6.88 9.53
N HIS A 344 22.05 6.03 10.46
CA HIS A 344 22.83 5.76 11.66
C HIS A 344 23.46 4.38 11.52
N VAL A 345 24.79 4.32 11.73
CA VAL A 345 25.54 3.07 11.65
C VAL A 345 26.17 2.82 13.00
N LEU A 346 25.83 1.69 13.61
CA LEU A 346 26.40 1.23 14.86
C LEU A 346 27.65 0.42 14.58
N PHE A 347 28.75 0.86 15.12
CA PHE A 347 30.05 0.23 15.02
C PHE A 347 30.51 -0.38 16.34
N ARG A 348 31.23 -1.51 16.23
CA ARG A 348 32.00 -2.11 17.32
C ARG A 348 33.47 -2.05 16.96
N SER A 349 34.31 -1.73 17.92
CA SER A 349 35.80 -1.71 17.75
C SER A 349 36.32 -3.13 17.54
N LYS A 350 37.20 -3.31 16.54
CA LYS A 350 37.88 -4.60 16.30
C LYS A 350 38.95 -4.89 17.36
N SER A 351 39.48 -3.85 18.03
CA SER A 351 40.49 -4.00 19.06
C SER A 351 39.92 -4.11 20.48
N ASP A 352 38.71 -3.59 20.71
CA ASP A 352 38.03 -3.64 22.00
C ASP A 352 36.54 -3.95 21.80
N PRO A 353 36.11 -5.20 22.03
CA PRO A 353 34.73 -5.63 21.79
C PRO A 353 33.70 -4.97 22.72
N THR A 354 34.11 -4.23 23.73
CA THR A 354 33.24 -3.45 24.62
C THR A 354 33.08 -2.00 24.19
N SER A 355 33.86 -1.54 23.22
CA SER A 355 33.85 -0.18 22.71
C SER A 355 32.98 -0.09 21.44
N TYR A 356 32.04 0.82 21.45
CA TYR A 356 31.08 1.07 20.37
C TYR A 356 31.01 2.54 20.03
N LYS A 357 30.56 2.84 18.82
CA LYS A 357 30.14 4.18 18.43
C LYS A 357 29.03 4.15 17.39
N THR A 358 28.18 5.16 17.44
CA THR A 358 27.23 5.43 16.34
C THR A 358 27.74 6.58 15.51
N LYS A 359 27.85 6.41 14.21
CA LYS A 359 28.14 7.51 13.27
C LYS A 359 26.90 7.82 12.45
N VAL A 360 26.79 9.08 12.05
CA VAL A 360 25.66 9.60 11.30
C VAL A 360 26.11 10.05 9.93
N THR A 361 25.37 9.66 8.91
CA THR A 361 25.55 10.18 7.55
C THR A 361 24.22 10.64 6.97
N SER A 362 24.27 11.49 5.95
CA SER A 362 23.09 11.87 5.22
C SER A 362 22.57 10.70 4.36
N SER A 363 21.31 10.76 3.96
CA SER A 363 20.72 9.80 3.02
C SER A 363 21.42 9.71 1.65
N SER A 364 22.46 10.52 1.43
CA SER A 364 23.29 10.47 0.21
C SER A 364 24.55 9.62 0.36
N LEU A 365 24.88 9.20 1.57
CA LEU A 365 26.10 8.47 1.91
C LEU A 365 27.39 9.11 1.32
N SER A 366 27.38 10.44 1.17
CA SER A 366 28.50 11.14 0.52
C SER A 366 29.70 11.34 1.44
N ALA A 367 29.43 11.46 2.74
CA ALA A 367 30.42 11.59 3.81
C ALA A 367 29.73 11.41 5.16
N TRP A 368 30.47 11.14 6.21
CA TRP A 368 29.97 11.24 7.58
C TRP A 368 29.51 12.66 7.87
N ALA A 369 28.45 12.81 8.65
CA ALA A 369 28.00 14.11 9.11
C ALA A 369 29.12 14.75 9.99
N THR A 370 29.33 16.05 9.85
CA THR A 370 30.36 16.76 10.59
C THR A 370 29.75 17.89 11.41
N LYS A 371 30.34 18.15 12.58
CA LYS A 371 30.09 19.31 13.43
C LYS A 371 31.39 20.11 13.57
N THR A 372 31.28 21.40 13.91
CA THR A 372 32.43 22.25 14.25
C THR A 372 32.46 22.44 15.75
N GLU A 373 33.59 22.19 16.36
CA GLU A 373 33.82 22.43 17.79
C GLU A 373 35.03 23.37 17.98
N GLU A 374 34.98 24.21 19.00
CA GLU A 374 36.11 25.07 19.43
C GLU A 374 37.01 24.25 20.33
N ILE A 375 38.25 23.96 19.87
CA ILE A 375 39.24 23.24 20.60
C ILE A 375 40.50 24.15 20.74
N ASN A 376 40.83 24.51 21.95
CA ASN A 376 41.98 25.42 22.26
C ASN A 376 41.93 26.76 21.50
N GLY A 377 40.70 27.28 21.22
CA GLY A 377 40.50 28.53 20.49
C GLY A 377 40.57 28.40 18.96
N GLU A 378 40.62 27.18 18.44
CA GLU A 378 40.56 26.91 17.02
C GLU A 378 39.26 26.16 16.67
N SER A 379 38.62 26.54 15.58
CA SER A 379 37.43 25.87 15.05
C SER A 379 37.85 24.59 14.32
N VAL A 380 37.55 23.43 14.89
CA VAL A 380 37.90 22.13 14.35
C VAL A 380 36.65 21.44 13.83
N LYS A 381 36.71 20.94 12.59
CA LYS A 381 35.64 20.15 12.00
C LYS A 381 35.80 18.67 12.34
N MET A 382 34.83 18.09 13.03
CA MET A 382 34.84 16.69 13.48
C MET A 382 33.64 15.94 12.95
N ASP A 383 33.78 14.61 12.82
CA ASP A 383 32.64 13.74 12.49
C ASP A 383 31.60 13.75 13.63
N VAL A 384 30.33 13.64 13.27
CA VAL A 384 29.26 13.43 14.25
C VAL A 384 29.27 11.96 14.63
N GLU A 385 29.80 11.65 15.77
CA GLU A 385 29.83 10.31 16.34
C GLU A 385 29.43 10.33 17.82
N TYR A 386 28.89 9.22 18.26
CA TYR A 386 28.44 9.03 19.65
C TYR A 386 29.09 7.76 20.21
N PRO A 387 30.26 7.87 20.83
CA PRO A 387 30.95 6.73 21.43
C PRO A 387 30.29 6.30 22.73
N PHE A 388 30.31 5.00 23.01
CA PHE A 388 29.89 4.44 24.28
C PHE A 388 30.58 3.08 24.54
N THR A 389 30.54 2.63 25.79
CA THR A 389 31.06 1.33 26.20
C THR A 389 29.99 0.50 26.84
N THR A 390 29.93 -0.78 26.50
CA THR A 390 29.05 -1.75 27.14
C THR A 390 29.66 -3.16 27.09
N ALA A 391 29.53 -3.90 28.16
CA ALA A 391 29.97 -5.29 28.22
C ALA A 391 28.95 -6.25 27.54
N SER A 392 27.72 -5.80 27.37
CA SER A 392 26.63 -6.63 26.76
C SER A 392 25.69 -5.73 25.99
N LEU A 393 25.94 -5.59 24.69
CA LEU A 393 25.00 -4.95 23.76
C LEU A 393 23.83 -5.88 23.52
N LYS A 394 22.61 -5.38 23.71
CA LYS A 394 21.38 -6.10 23.36
C LYS A 394 20.94 -5.75 21.95
N MET A 395 21.84 -5.92 21.01
CA MET A 395 21.61 -5.72 19.59
C MET A 395 22.63 -6.52 18.79
N ASP A 396 22.22 -7.13 17.70
CA ASP A 396 23.07 -7.85 16.76
C ASP A 396 22.65 -7.55 15.31
N SER A 397 23.25 -8.22 14.35
CA SER A 397 22.92 -8.09 12.93
C SER A 397 21.51 -8.57 12.56
N HIS A 398 20.85 -9.38 13.39
CA HIS A 398 19.48 -9.86 13.18
C HIS A 398 18.45 -8.90 13.79
N SER A 399 18.88 -8.01 14.69
CA SER A 399 18.03 -6.99 15.27
C SER A 399 17.47 -6.08 14.18
N LYS A 400 16.14 -5.96 14.08
CA LYS A 400 15.49 -5.02 13.17
C LYS A 400 15.42 -3.65 13.81
N ILE A 401 15.82 -2.61 13.06
CA ILE A 401 15.73 -1.22 13.48
C ILE A 401 14.65 -0.53 12.67
N LEU A 402 13.65 0.01 13.35
CA LEU A 402 12.59 0.80 12.76
C LEU A 402 12.62 2.24 13.25
N GLY A 403 12.87 3.16 12.35
CA GLY A 403 12.78 4.58 12.62
C GLY A 403 11.34 5.07 12.71
N ASN A 404 11.18 6.24 13.32
CA ASN A 404 9.92 6.93 13.49
C ASN A 404 9.99 8.32 12.86
N ARG A 405 8.86 8.87 12.39
CA ARG A 405 8.79 10.25 11.87
C ARG A 405 8.49 11.29 12.94
N VAL A 406 8.06 10.86 14.14
CA VAL A 406 7.54 11.75 15.21
C VAL A 406 8.60 11.99 16.27
N SER A 407 9.47 11.01 16.55
CA SER A 407 10.53 11.13 17.53
C SER A 407 11.91 10.86 16.93
N SER A 408 12.94 11.28 17.65
CA SER A 408 14.34 10.97 17.33
C SER A 408 14.73 9.54 17.70
N ASP A 409 13.85 8.81 18.42
CA ASP A 409 14.11 7.45 18.83
C ASP A 409 13.77 6.45 17.73
N VAL A 410 14.42 5.31 17.73
CA VAL A 410 14.09 4.15 16.93
C VAL A 410 13.67 3.00 17.84
N TYR A 411 12.87 2.08 17.32
CA TYR A 411 12.70 0.77 17.92
C TYR A 411 13.69 -0.22 17.33
N TYR A 412 14.19 -1.10 18.16
CA TYR A 412 14.92 -2.26 17.70
C TYR A 412 14.53 -3.52 18.47
N THR A 413 14.67 -4.66 17.84
CA THR A 413 14.39 -5.96 18.43
C THR A 413 15.65 -6.60 18.98
N TYR A 414 15.54 -7.31 20.09
CA TYR A 414 16.56 -8.23 20.57
C TYR A 414 15.90 -9.29 21.43
N ASP A 415 16.16 -10.56 21.12
CA ASP A 415 15.51 -11.70 21.75
C ASP A 415 13.98 -11.57 21.67
N ASN A 416 13.24 -11.65 22.77
CA ASN A 416 11.78 -11.54 22.82
C ASN A 416 11.29 -10.16 23.30
N ALA A 417 12.09 -9.12 23.11
CA ALA A 417 11.79 -7.78 23.59
C ALA A 417 12.09 -6.71 22.53
N ILE A 418 11.46 -5.56 22.71
CA ILE A 418 11.64 -4.39 21.87
C ILE A 418 12.16 -3.27 22.73
N TYR A 419 13.19 -2.60 22.25
CA TYR A 419 13.89 -1.54 22.92
C TYR A 419 13.70 -0.23 22.18
N ARG A 420 13.76 0.88 22.91
CA ARG A 420 13.91 2.22 22.35
C ARG A 420 15.36 2.65 22.40
N TRP A 421 15.81 3.34 21.38
CA TRP A 421 17.17 3.85 21.30
C TRP A 421 17.18 5.24 20.67
N SER A 422 17.78 6.21 21.36
CA SER A 422 17.91 7.60 20.90
C SER A 422 18.99 7.79 19.82
N LEU A 423 19.77 6.76 19.50
CA LEU A 423 20.88 6.79 18.54
C LEU A 423 22.10 7.63 18.96
N THR A 424 21.98 8.46 19.99
CA THR A 424 23.02 9.40 20.46
C THR A 424 23.70 8.95 21.74
N SER A 425 23.29 7.82 22.29
CA SER A 425 23.83 7.23 23.54
C SER A 425 23.87 5.72 23.44
N ALA A 426 24.39 5.02 24.42
CA ALA A 426 24.27 3.57 24.51
C ALA A 426 22.79 3.16 24.49
N PRO A 427 22.42 2.09 23.74
CA PRO A 427 21.09 1.51 23.85
C PRO A 427 20.78 1.11 25.29
N GLY A 428 19.56 1.40 25.75
CA GLY A 428 19.12 1.05 27.09
C GLY A 428 19.06 -0.47 27.30
N ASN A 429 19.31 -0.92 28.52
CA ASN A 429 19.20 -2.35 28.88
C ASN A 429 17.77 -2.78 29.22
N ASN A 430 16.86 -1.84 29.44
CA ASN A 430 15.47 -2.12 29.77
C ASN A 430 14.63 -2.10 28.50
N PRO A 431 13.87 -3.17 28.23
CA PRO A 431 12.97 -3.16 27.10
C PRO A 431 11.82 -2.16 27.32
N ALA A 432 11.45 -1.46 26.25
CA ALA A 432 10.25 -0.64 26.19
C ALA A 432 8.99 -1.52 26.15
N ILE A 433 9.08 -2.62 25.40
CA ILE A 433 7.98 -3.58 25.29
C ILE A 433 8.51 -4.99 25.57
N LYS A 434 7.83 -5.69 26.49
CA LYS A 434 8.02 -7.12 26.72
C LYS A 434 6.80 -7.85 26.21
N LEU A 435 7.02 -8.86 25.39
CA LEU A 435 5.96 -9.72 24.90
C LEU A 435 5.51 -10.72 25.98
N PRO A 436 4.33 -11.31 25.84
CA PRO A 436 3.88 -12.42 26.67
C PRO A 436 4.90 -13.57 26.66
N ALA A 437 4.88 -14.36 27.73
CA ALA A 437 5.81 -15.48 27.87
C ALA A 437 5.64 -16.50 26.74
N GLY A 438 6.75 -16.96 26.20
CA GLY A 438 6.78 -17.93 25.09
C GLY A 438 6.72 -17.33 23.70
N GLU A 439 6.36 -16.03 23.57
CA GLU A 439 6.38 -15.34 22.28
C GLU A 439 7.81 -15.07 21.82
N GLN A 440 8.10 -15.40 20.58
CA GLN A 440 9.37 -15.12 19.90
C GLN A 440 9.12 -14.13 18.78
N ILE A 441 9.81 -13.00 18.79
CA ILE A 441 9.70 -11.99 17.71
C ILE A 441 10.27 -12.61 16.43
N ARG A 442 9.50 -12.51 15.36
CA ARG A 442 9.92 -12.91 14.02
C ARG A 442 10.20 -11.70 13.15
N ASP A 443 9.29 -10.73 13.18
CA ASP A 443 9.43 -9.52 12.39
C ASP A 443 8.62 -8.38 12.99
N ILE A 444 8.99 -7.14 12.63
CA ILE A 444 8.29 -5.92 13.05
C ILE A 444 8.06 -4.98 11.88
N ALA A 445 6.94 -4.28 11.91
CA ALA A 445 6.60 -3.24 10.94
C ALA A 445 5.97 -2.03 11.62
N THR A 446 5.93 -0.91 10.89
CA THR A 446 5.20 0.29 11.31
C THR A 446 4.27 0.76 10.18
N ASN A 447 3.19 1.46 10.53
CA ASN A 447 2.36 2.15 9.54
C ASN A 447 2.96 3.46 9.04
N PHE A 448 4.27 3.54 8.97
CA PHE A 448 5.09 4.73 8.99
C PHE A 448 5.87 4.91 7.68
N LYS A 449 5.21 5.26 6.58
CA LYS A 449 5.91 5.47 5.30
C LYS A 449 5.71 6.87 4.70
N GLY A 450 5.63 7.89 5.57
CA GLY A 450 5.44 9.27 5.11
C GLY A 450 3.99 9.69 4.89
N ARG A 451 3.03 8.78 5.05
CA ARG A 451 1.60 9.06 5.11
C ARG A 451 1.09 8.78 6.52
N LYS A 452 0.07 9.49 6.96
CA LYS A 452 -0.66 9.12 8.17
C LYS A 452 -1.49 7.87 7.87
N ALA A 453 -1.59 6.96 8.82
CA ALA A 453 -2.61 5.93 8.79
C ALA A 453 -3.99 6.58 8.72
N SER A 454 -4.99 5.86 8.23
CA SER A 454 -6.36 6.38 8.08
C SER A 454 -6.97 6.80 9.43
N ASP A 455 -6.55 6.16 10.54
CA ASP A 455 -6.93 6.51 11.91
C ASP A 455 -6.05 7.61 12.54
N GLY A 456 -5.00 8.07 11.84
CA GLY A 456 -4.10 9.12 12.27
C GLY A 456 -3.08 8.74 13.34
N GLU A 457 -3.07 7.47 13.80
CA GLU A 457 -2.18 6.98 14.85
C GLU A 457 -0.96 6.25 14.29
N ASP A 458 0.16 6.41 14.97
CA ASP A 458 1.40 5.68 14.67
C ASP A 458 1.45 4.39 15.49
N ARG A 459 1.64 3.26 14.81
CA ARG A 459 1.61 1.93 15.42
C ARG A 459 2.83 1.11 15.06
N LEU A 460 3.20 0.27 16.01
CA LEU A 460 4.19 -0.79 15.86
C LEU A 460 3.46 -2.13 15.79
N TYR A 461 3.73 -2.90 14.77
CA TYR A 461 3.19 -4.23 14.53
C TYR A 461 4.30 -5.24 14.77
N VAL A 462 4.02 -6.24 15.60
CA VAL A 462 5.00 -7.24 16.03
C VAL A 462 4.45 -8.61 15.70
N ALA A 463 5.03 -9.24 14.69
CA ALA A 463 4.73 -10.62 14.34
C ALA A 463 5.56 -11.57 15.21
N THR A 464 4.90 -12.51 15.84
CA THR A 464 5.52 -13.44 16.79
C THR A 464 5.14 -14.88 16.51
N TYR A 465 5.94 -15.79 17.06
CA TYR A 465 5.69 -17.22 17.04
C TYR A 465 5.80 -17.78 18.46
N ASN A 466 4.83 -18.60 18.87
CA ASN A 466 4.87 -19.29 20.15
C ASN A 466 4.72 -20.80 19.94
N PRO A 467 5.81 -21.58 19.95
CA PRO A 467 5.76 -23.02 19.68
C PRO A 467 4.88 -23.80 20.67
N SER A 468 4.66 -23.24 21.86
CA SER A 468 3.84 -23.86 22.92
C SER A 468 2.36 -23.49 22.84
N ARG A 469 1.95 -22.63 21.92
CA ARG A 469 0.55 -22.25 21.74
C ARG A 469 -0.27 -23.45 21.30
N SER A 470 -1.44 -23.62 21.87
CA SER A 470 -2.42 -24.63 21.43
C SER A 470 -3.14 -24.15 20.15
N GLY A 471 -3.60 -25.09 19.34
CA GLY A 471 -4.27 -24.83 18.07
C GLY A 471 -3.38 -25.05 16.85
N ASP A 472 -3.98 -24.89 15.67
CA ASP A 472 -3.34 -25.17 14.39
C ASP A 472 -2.31 -24.11 14.01
N HIS A 473 -2.60 -22.85 14.35
CA HIS A 473 -1.71 -21.72 14.10
C HIS A 473 -1.06 -21.21 15.38
N LYS A 474 0.23 -20.98 15.35
CA LYS A 474 1.06 -20.58 16.51
C LYS A 474 1.61 -19.17 16.40
N GLY A 475 1.45 -18.54 15.23
CA GLY A 475 1.87 -17.17 14.98
C GLY A 475 0.80 -16.16 15.39
N SER A 476 1.24 -14.97 15.79
CA SER A 476 0.39 -13.91 16.32
C SER A 476 0.85 -12.54 15.86
N LEU A 477 -0.05 -11.57 15.95
CA LEU A 477 0.24 -10.15 15.73
C LEU A 477 -0.13 -9.34 16.97
N TYR A 478 0.83 -8.63 17.52
CA TYR A 478 0.63 -7.65 18.58
C TYR A 478 0.77 -6.25 18.00
N VAL A 479 -0.14 -5.36 18.37
CA VAL A 479 -0.20 -3.97 17.87
C VAL A 479 -0.02 -3.03 19.05
N TYR A 480 1.03 -2.23 19.01
CA TYR A 480 1.34 -1.25 20.04
C TYR A 480 1.20 0.17 19.49
N ARG A 481 0.75 1.10 20.34
CA ARG A 481 0.80 2.53 20.05
C ARG A 481 2.23 3.01 20.20
N TYR A 482 2.73 3.74 19.21
CA TYR A 482 4.12 4.17 19.20
C TYR A 482 4.43 5.25 20.26
N SER A 483 3.47 6.09 20.61
CA SER A 483 3.70 7.22 21.52
C SER A 483 4.00 6.83 22.96
N ASP A 484 3.44 5.72 23.44
CA ASP A 484 3.45 5.31 24.85
C ASP A 484 3.68 3.80 25.07
N ASP A 485 3.98 3.04 24.03
CA ASP A 485 4.21 1.59 24.06
C ASP A 485 3.01 0.76 24.55
N THR A 486 1.80 1.35 24.54
CA THR A 486 0.58 0.67 25.02
C THR A 486 0.13 -0.36 23.99
N LEU A 487 -0.20 -1.57 24.44
CA LEU A 487 -0.84 -2.60 23.63
C LEU A 487 -2.25 -2.14 23.21
N VAL A 488 -2.47 -2.03 21.90
CA VAL A 488 -3.76 -1.61 21.33
C VAL A 488 -4.62 -2.81 20.96
N ALA A 489 -3.99 -3.85 20.39
CA ALA A 489 -4.67 -5.07 19.98
C ALA A 489 -3.72 -6.26 19.96
N SER A 490 -4.27 -7.46 20.13
CA SER A 490 -3.56 -8.72 19.90
C SER A 490 -4.44 -9.67 19.11
N TYR A 491 -3.83 -10.33 18.14
CA TYR A 491 -4.44 -11.33 17.28
C TYR A 491 -3.62 -12.59 17.41
N GLU A 492 -4.06 -13.49 18.28
CA GLU A 492 -3.31 -14.69 18.63
C GLU A 492 -3.74 -15.90 17.81
N GLY A 493 -2.75 -16.70 17.35
CA GLY A 493 -3.03 -17.92 16.59
C GLY A 493 -3.69 -17.66 15.23
N ILE A 494 -3.26 -16.61 14.51
CA ILE A 494 -3.85 -16.23 13.23
C ILE A 494 -3.02 -16.63 12.01
N CYS A 495 -1.81 -17.11 12.20
CA CYS A 495 -0.91 -17.56 11.15
C CYS A 495 0.06 -18.63 11.67
N ASP A 496 0.83 -19.24 10.79
CA ASP A 496 1.92 -20.16 11.12
C ASP A 496 3.17 -19.39 11.60
N ASP A 497 4.38 -19.92 11.43
CA ASP A 497 5.60 -19.21 11.83
C ASP A 497 5.86 -18.01 10.89
N PRO A 498 5.73 -16.75 11.33
CA PRO A 498 5.91 -15.59 10.48
C PRO A 498 7.34 -15.46 9.95
N SER A 499 7.49 -15.25 8.65
CA SER A 499 8.77 -14.90 8.03
C SER A 499 8.89 -13.41 7.73
N SER A 500 7.76 -12.72 7.51
CA SER A 500 7.76 -11.29 7.22
C SER A 500 6.43 -10.64 7.57
N VAL A 501 6.48 -9.40 8.05
CA VAL A 501 5.30 -8.56 8.29
C VAL A 501 5.46 -7.20 7.64
N ILE A 502 4.39 -6.68 7.03
CA ILE A 502 4.41 -5.36 6.40
C ILE A 502 3.07 -4.66 6.56
N TYR A 503 3.09 -3.36 6.78
CA TYR A 503 1.89 -2.54 6.75
C TYR A 503 1.59 -2.07 5.33
N LYS A 504 0.37 -2.31 4.89
CA LYS A 504 -0.16 -1.89 3.60
C LYS A 504 -1.07 -0.69 3.78
N TYR A 505 -0.71 0.41 3.15
CA TYR A 505 -1.55 1.62 3.10
C TYR A 505 -2.68 1.47 2.11
N ARG A 506 -3.73 2.27 2.32
CA ARG A 506 -4.78 2.45 1.31
C ARG A 506 -4.18 3.06 0.05
N ILE A 507 -4.34 2.38 -1.06
CA ILE A 507 -3.92 2.82 -2.39
C ILE A 507 -5.15 3.38 -3.08
N ASN A 508 -5.18 4.70 -3.22
CA ASN A 508 -6.28 5.44 -3.87
C ASN A 508 -6.19 5.32 -5.40
#